data_18ffd1503fab4817bc4bad95c05418e9
#
_entry.id   18ffd1503fab4817bc4bad95c05418e9
#
_cell.length_a   1.000
_cell.length_b   1.000
_cell.length_c   1.000
_cell.angle_alpha   90.00
_cell.angle_beta   90.00
_cell.angle_gamma   90.00
#
_symmetry.space_group_name_H-M   'P 1'
#
loop_
_entity.id
_entity.type
_entity.pdbx_description
1 polymer ?
#
loop_
_entity_poly.entity_id
_entity_poly.type
_entity_poly.pdbx_seq_one_letter_code
_entity_poly.pdbx_strand_id
1 'polypeptide(L)'
;MSHYYEEDDLERFKEIGKHRPELFDFFMNYYQGVMAAGALTVREKALIALAVAHAVQCPYCIDAYTRASLEAGSNMEEMTEAIHVAAAIRGGATLIHGIQVHNVVDKITI
;
A
#
# COMPACT_ATOMS: atom_id res chain seq x y z
N MET A 1 -19.19 18.87 -12.45
CA MET A 1 -18.86 18.17 -11.21
C MET A 1 -17.37 17.91 -11.15
N SER A 2 -16.75 18.23 -10.03
CA SER A 2 -15.33 17.95 -9.88
C SER A 2 -15.12 16.50 -9.42
N HIS A 3 -14.05 15.90 -9.92
CA HIS A 3 -13.63 14.57 -9.52
C HIS A 3 -12.52 14.66 -8.51
N TYR A 4 -12.58 13.85 -7.47
CA TYR A 4 -11.54 13.79 -6.47
C TYR A 4 -10.26 13.17 -7.05
N TYR A 5 -10.40 12.16 -7.90
CA TYR A 5 -9.30 11.49 -8.58
C TYR A 5 -9.40 11.73 -10.08
N GLU A 6 -8.32 12.26 -10.67
CA GLU A 6 -8.23 12.47 -12.10
C GLU A 6 -7.30 11.42 -12.72
N GLU A 7 -7.49 11.11 -14.00
CA GLU A 7 -6.71 10.09 -14.69
C GLU A 7 -5.21 10.36 -14.70
N ASP A 8 -4.82 11.63 -14.76
CA ASP A 8 -3.41 12.03 -14.84
C ASP A 8 -2.76 12.35 -13.49
N ASP A 9 -3.47 12.13 -12.39
CA ASP A 9 -2.97 12.48 -11.07
C ASP A 9 -1.61 11.86 -10.76
N LEU A 10 -1.45 10.58 -11.08
CA LEU A 10 -0.19 9.89 -10.79
C LEU A 10 0.98 10.49 -11.56
N GLU A 11 0.75 10.90 -12.81
CA GLU A 11 1.76 11.57 -13.64
C GLU A 11 2.15 12.93 -13.08
N ARG A 12 1.25 13.56 -12.32
CA ARG A 12 1.46 14.86 -11.72
C ARG A 12 2.10 14.80 -10.34
N PHE A 13 2.50 13.62 -9.88
CA PHE A 13 3.06 13.44 -8.55
C PHE A 13 4.25 14.35 -8.29
N LYS A 14 5.07 14.61 -9.31
CA LYS A 14 6.23 15.50 -9.20
C LYS A 14 5.84 16.93 -8.80
N GLU A 15 4.59 17.34 -9.02
CA GLU A 15 4.13 18.68 -8.64
C GLU A 15 4.09 18.86 -7.12
N ILE A 16 4.06 17.77 -6.35
CA ILE A 16 4.14 17.82 -4.88
C ILE A 16 5.46 18.45 -4.45
N GLY A 17 6.52 18.32 -5.26
CA GLY A 17 7.82 18.91 -4.96
C GLY A 17 7.94 20.39 -5.31
N LYS A 18 6.90 20.99 -5.93
CA LYS A 18 7.00 22.35 -6.47
C LYS A 18 7.32 23.41 -5.41
N HIS A 19 6.75 23.30 -4.23
CA HIS A 19 6.89 24.32 -3.18
C HIS A 19 7.89 23.94 -2.08
N ARG A 20 8.28 22.68 -1.99
CA ARG A 20 9.31 22.20 -1.05
C ARG A 20 10.11 21.09 -1.71
N PRO A 21 10.94 21.47 -2.70
CA PRO A 21 11.67 20.47 -3.51
C PRO A 21 12.62 19.60 -2.69
N GLU A 22 13.26 20.15 -1.65
CA GLU A 22 14.17 19.37 -0.81
C GLU A 22 13.48 18.21 -0.09
N LEU A 23 12.25 18.41 0.35
CA LEU A 23 11.49 17.37 1.03
C LEU A 23 11.07 16.28 0.04
N PHE A 24 10.62 16.69 -1.13
CA PHE A 24 10.24 15.76 -2.18
C PHE A 24 11.43 14.92 -2.63
N ASP A 25 12.59 15.56 -2.82
CA ASP A 25 13.81 14.87 -3.25
C ASP A 25 14.28 13.86 -2.21
N PHE A 26 14.23 14.20 -0.91
CA PHE A 26 14.54 13.24 0.17
C PHE A 26 13.63 12.03 0.08
N PHE A 27 12.33 12.26 -0.07
CA PHE A 27 11.38 11.16 -0.15
C PHE A 27 11.62 10.30 -1.39
N MET A 28 11.83 10.92 -2.54
CA MET A 28 12.03 10.18 -3.79
C MET A 28 13.33 9.37 -3.77
N ASN A 29 14.39 9.90 -3.18
CA ASN A 29 15.64 9.17 -3.02
C ASN A 29 15.44 7.95 -2.10
N TYR A 30 14.73 8.14 -1.00
CA TYR A 30 14.38 7.05 -0.09
C TYR A 30 13.52 6.00 -0.81
N TYR A 31 12.49 6.45 -1.50
CA TYR A 31 11.55 5.59 -2.23
C TYR A 31 12.28 4.73 -3.27
N GLN A 32 13.13 5.36 -4.07
CA GLN A 32 13.88 4.66 -5.11
C GLN A 32 14.81 3.61 -4.50
N GLY A 33 15.46 3.93 -3.39
CA GLY A 33 16.31 2.97 -2.68
C GLY A 33 15.50 1.81 -2.13
N VAL A 34 14.33 2.09 -1.58
CA VAL A 34 13.44 1.07 -1.03
C VAL A 34 12.99 0.09 -2.13
N MET A 35 12.62 0.62 -3.31
CA MET A 35 12.07 -0.21 -4.37
C MET A 35 13.12 -0.92 -5.23
N ALA A 36 14.39 -0.53 -5.11
CA ALA A 36 15.47 -1.20 -5.84
C ALA A 36 15.70 -2.61 -5.30
N ALA A 37 16.20 -3.50 -6.15
CA ALA A 37 16.53 -4.86 -5.73
C ALA A 37 17.54 -4.85 -4.59
N GLY A 38 17.32 -5.71 -3.62
CA GLY A 38 18.21 -5.89 -2.47
C GLY A 38 18.10 -7.34 -2.02
N ALA A 39 17.89 -7.55 -0.72
CA ALA A 39 17.59 -8.89 -0.21
C ALA A 39 16.32 -9.46 -0.84
N LEU A 40 15.38 -8.57 -1.17
CA LEU A 40 14.17 -8.93 -1.90
C LEU A 40 14.32 -8.47 -3.35
N THR A 41 13.72 -9.21 -4.27
CA THR A 41 13.73 -8.86 -5.69
C THR A 41 12.77 -7.71 -5.97
N VAL A 42 12.94 -7.08 -7.12
CA VAL A 42 12.00 -6.04 -7.58
C VAL A 42 10.58 -6.60 -7.66
N ARG A 43 10.43 -7.84 -8.14
CA ARG A 43 9.14 -8.51 -8.25
C ARG A 43 8.48 -8.71 -6.88
N GLU A 44 9.25 -9.18 -5.90
CA GLU A 44 8.76 -9.35 -4.54
C GLU A 44 8.32 -8.01 -3.93
N LYS A 45 9.13 -6.97 -4.13
CA LYS A 45 8.81 -5.64 -3.62
C LYS A 45 7.55 -5.06 -4.28
N ALA A 46 7.35 -5.30 -5.57
CA ALA A 46 6.14 -4.86 -6.27
C ALA A 46 4.89 -5.53 -5.70
N LEU A 47 4.94 -6.82 -5.42
CA LEU A 47 3.81 -7.54 -4.82
C LEU A 47 3.53 -7.07 -3.39
N ILE A 48 4.58 -6.83 -2.61
CA ILE A 48 4.43 -6.27 -1.26
C ILE A 48 3.77 -4.90 -1.34
N ALA A 49 4.25 -4.05 -2.27
CA ALA A 49 3.69 -2.71 -2.45
C ALA A 49 2.22 -2.77 -2.85
N LEU A 50 1.85 -3.74 -3.70
CA LEU A 50 0.46 -3.94 -4.11
C LEU A 50 -0.41 -4.30 -2.90
N ALA A 51 0.06 -5.23 -2.07
CA ALA A 51 -0.66 -5.62 -0.85
C ALA A 51 -0.82 -4.42 0.10
N VAL A 52 0.25 -3.66 0.32
CA VAL A 52 0.21 -2.48 1.18
C VAL A 52 -0.72 -1.43 0.61
N ALA A 53 -0.71 -1.22 -0.72
CA ALA A 53 -1.59 -0.27 -1.39
C ALA A 53 -3.06 -0.58 -1.11
N HIS A 54 -3.43 -1.85 -1.11
CA HIS A 54 -4.79 -2.26 -0.77
C HIS A 54 -5.08 -2.04 0.71
N ALA A 55 -4.12 -2.37 1.57
CA ALA A 55 -4.30 -2.21 3.02
C ALA A 55 -4.51 -0.75 3.41
N VAL A 56 -3.79 0.18 2.77
CA VAL A 56 -3.94 1.61 3.06
C VAL A 56 -4.96 2.29 2.16
N GLN A 57 -5.58 1.54 1.24
CA GLN A 57 -6.65 2.03 0.37
C GLN A 57 -6.23 3.22 -0.47
N CYS A 58 -5.12 3.07 -1.19
CA CYS A 58 -4.58 4.12 -2.05
C CYS A 58 -4.84 3.78 -3.53
N PRO A 59 -5.84 4.44 -4.18
CA PRO A 59 -6.15 4.14 -5.58
C PRO A 59 -4.97 4.36 -6.53
N TYR A 60 -4.18 5.41 -6.30
CA TYR A 60 -2.99 5.68 -7.12
C TYR A 60 -1.98 4.55 -7.01
N CYS A 61 -1.76 4.08 -5.79
CA CYS A 61 -0.79 3.02 -5.52
C CYS A 61 -1.26 1.69 -6.11
N ILE A 62 -2.57 1.40 -6.04
CA ILE A 62 -3.12 0.18 -6.63
C ILE A 62 -2.85 0.16 -8.13
N ASP A 63 -3.13 1.25 -8.84
CA ASP A 63 -2.86 1.34 -10.27
C ASP A 63 -1.37 1.18 -10.55
N ALA A 64 -0.53 1.95 -9.86
CA ALA A 64 0.91 1.95 -10.08
C ALA A 64 1.54 0.58 -9.84
N TYR A 65 1.17 -0.09 -8.75
CA TYR A 65 1.80 -1.36 -8.39
C TYR A 65 1.19 -2.56 -9.05
N THR A 66 -0.03 -2.46 -9.59
CA THR A 66 -0.54 -3.46 -10.53
C THR A 66 0.33 -3.47 -11.77
N ARG A 67 0.63 -2.30 -12.34
CA ARG A 67 1.48 -2.18 -13.52
C ARG A 67 2.91 -2.64 -13.22
N ALA A 68 3.47 -2.21 -12.10
CA ALA A 68 4.83 -2.60 -11.70
C ALA A 68 4.93 -4.11 -11.48
N SER A 69 3.92 -4.72 -10.90
CA SER A 69 3.90 -6.19 -10.68
C SER A 69 3.90 -6.93 -12.02
N LEU A 70 3.08 -6.48 -12.97
CA LEU A 70 3.06 -7.07 -14.31
C LEU A 70 4.40 -6.90 -15.02
N GLU A 71 4.97 -5.71 -14.97
CA GLU A 71 6.27 -5.43 -15.59
C GLU A 71 7.39 -6.29 -14.99
N ALA A 72 7.30 -6.60 -13.70
CA ALA A 72 8.28 -7.44 -13.02
C ALA A 72 8.02 -8.93 -13.20
N GLY A 73 7.01 -9.31 -13.98
CA GLY A 73 6.74 -10.69 -14.34
C GLY A 73 5.72 -11.41 -13.47
N SER A 74 4.99 -10.70 -12.62
CA SER A 74 3.91 -11.30 -11.83
C SER A 74 2.66 -11.50 -12.69
N ASN A 75 1.81 -12.43 -12.28
CA ASN A 75 0.57 -12.73 -12.96
C ASN A 75 -0.63 -12.43 -12.05
N MET A 76 -1.84 -12.56 -12.61
CA MET A 76 -3.07 -12.29 -11.86
C MET A 76 -3.22 -13.16 -10.61
N GLU A 77 -2.81 -14.42 -10.69
CA GLU A 77 -2.91 -15.33 -9.56
C GLU A 77 -2.04 -14.84 -8.40
N GLU A 78 -0.80 -14.47 -8.70
CA GLU A 78 0.14 -13.97 -7.69
C GLU A 78 -0.35 -12.65 -7.09
N MET A 79 -0.85 -11.74 -7.93
CA MET A 79 -1.38 -10.47 -7.45
C MET A 79 -2.62 -10.68 -6.58
N THR A 80 -3.48 -11.62 -6.96
CA THR A 80 -4.66 -11.96 -6.17
C THR A 80 -4.27 -12.50 -4.80
N GLU A 81 -3.25 -13.35 -4.73
CA GLU A 81 -2.77 -13.86 -3.44
C GLU A 81 -2.20 -12.73 -2.58
N ALA A 82 -1.49 -11.77 -3.17
CA ALA A 82 -0.98 -10.61 -2.44
C ALA A 82 -2.12 -9.79 -1.83
N ILE A 83 -3.19 -9.59 -2.59
CA ILE A 83 -4.39 -8.89 -2.11
C ILE A 83 -5.01 -9.66 -0.93
N HIS A 84 -5.08 -10.98 -1.03
CA HIS A 84 -5.64 -11.81 0.04
C HIS A 84 -4.79 -11.77 1.31
N VAL A 85 -3.47 -11.68 1.18
CA VAL A 85 -2.60 -11.48 2.35
C VAL A 85 -2.96 -10.18 3.06
N ALA A 86 -3.16 -9.10 2.31
CA ALA A 86 -3.58 -7.83 2.90
C ALA A 86 -4.92 -7.97 3.62
N ALA A 87 -5.89 -8.65 3.00
CA ALA A 87 -7.20 -8.88 3.59
C ALA A 87 -7.10 -9.70 4.88
N ALA A 88 -6.29 -10.75 4.88
CA ALA A 88 -6.11 -11.62 6.04
C ALA A 88 -5.52 -10.86 7.23
N ILE A 89 -4.52 -10.02 6.97
CA ILE A 89 -3.87 -9.24 8.03
C ILE A 89 -4.82 -8.17 8.58
N ARG A 90 -5.54 -7.47 7.71
CA ARG A 90 -6.51 -6.47 8.16
C ARG A 90 -7.66 -7.12 8.94
N GLY A 91 -8.15 -8.26 8.46
CA GLY A 91 -9.18 -9.02 9.16
C GLY A 91 -8.70 -9.53 10.50
N GLY A 92 -7.50 -10.10 10.54
CA GLY A 92 -6.88 -10.56 11.78
C GLY A 92 -6.68 -9.44 12.78
N ALA A 93 -6.21 -8.29 12.32
CA ALA A 93 -6.04 -7.11 13.19
C ALA A 93 -7.38 -6.67 13.78
N THR A 94 -8.44 -6.70 12.99
CA THR A 94 -9.78 -6.38 13.46
C THR A 94 -10.25 -7.38 14.52
N LEU A 95 -10.07 -8.65 14.25
CA LEU A 95 -10.55 -9.70 15.14
C LEU A 95 -9.83 -9.72 16.48
N ILE A 96 -8.50 -9.53 16.50
CA ILE A 96 -7.74 -9.53 17.75
C ILE A 96 -8.17 -8.36 18.66
N HIS A 97 -8.54 -7.23 18.07
CA HIS A 97 -9.07 -6.13 18.84
C HIS A 97 -10.39 -6.46 19.54
N GLY A 98 -11.09 -7.50 19.08
CA GLY A 98 -12.31 -7.98 19.74
C GLY A 98 -12.08 -8.44 21.17
N ILE A 99 -10.84 -8.79 21.55
CA ILE A 99 -10.51 -9.11 22.93
C ILE A 99 -10.81 -7.94 23.86
N GLN A 100 -10.68 -6.70 23.36
CA GLN A 100 -10.99 -5.51 24.16
C GLN A 100 -12.48 -5.46 24.55
N VAL A 101 -13.37 -5.93 23.67
CA VAL A 101 -14.80 -6.06 23.98
C VAL A 101 -14.99 -7.00 25.19
N HIS A 102 -14.33 -8.14 25.17
CA HIS A 102 -14.39 -9.10 26.29
C HIS A 102 -13.87 -8.47 27.59
N ASN A 103 -12.77 -7.74 27.51
CA ASN A 103 -12.18 -7.08 28.69
C ASN A 103 -13.14 -6.03 29.28
N VAL A 104 -13.82 -5.27 28.41
CA VAL A 104 -14.80 -4.28 28.87
C VAL A 104 -15.99 -4.95 29.55
N VAL A 105 -16.53 -5.98 28.91
CA VAL A 105 -17.67 -6.75 29.46
C VAL A 105 -17.29 -7.33 30.82
N ASP A 106 -16.12 -7.93 30.93
CA ASP A 106 -15.66 -8.53 32.19
C ASP A 106 -15.56 -7.49 33.31
N LYS A 107 -15.14 -6.27 32.99
CA LYS A 107 -15.04 -5.19 34.00
C LYS A 107 -16.39 -4.65 34.43
N ILE A 108 -17.37 -4.68 33.54
CA ILE A 108 -18.71 -4.15 33.81
C ILE A 108 -19.54 -5.17 34.61
N THR A 109 -19.35 -6.45 34.34
CA THR A 109 -20.23 -7.51 34.88
C THR A 109 -19.74 -8.14 36.15
N ILE A 110 -18.66 -7.68 36.72
CA ILE A 110 -18.13 -8.19 38.00
C ILE A 110 -19.00 -7.76 39.17
#